data_16e07f7bcfa13b542bfb334d130f2fa8
#
_entry.id   16e07f7bcfa13b542bfb334d130f2fa8
#
_cell.length_a   1.000
_cell.length_b   1.000
_cell.length_c   1.000
_cell.angle_alpha   90.00
_cell.angle_beta   90.00
_cell.angle_gamma   90.00
#
_symmetry.space_group_name_H-M   'P 1'
#
loop_
_entity.id
_entity.type
_entity.pdbx_description
1 polymer ?
#
loop_
_entity_poly.entity_id
_entity_poly.type
_entity_poly.pdbx_seq_one_letter_code
_entity_poly.pdbx_strand_id
1 'polypeptide(L)'
;MFRTRDNHEIIFRKINTYLINNKIIQNNIIDLGAWIGDNSIPWAKNIEGIIYAIDPSPDNISFITDTCKVNNISNIKCIQKAISDKNQELYTNDDINHCSFVYGLDSDGNGKLKVESVSLDHLYDTNIIDNIGYIHLDAEGLEYKIIKGSRKIIEKFNPLISFEQHLNIDNYNVLINHLKEKKYTIFMIDEIMPGCRDDCRNFFAFPCNVYNETLIENINTHIGRTIMILY
;
A
#
# COMPACT_ATOMS: atom_id res chain seq x y z
N MET A 1 13.81 22.66 0.59
CA MET A 1 12.76 22.96 1.58
C MET A 1 12.12 21.62 1.90
N PHE A 2 12.48 21.00 3.03
CA PHE A 2 11.86 19.75 3.48
C PHE A 2 10.40 20.08 3.81
N ARG A 3 9.46 19.59 2.99
CA ARG A 3 8.06 19.57 3.37
C ARG A 3 7.94 18.52 4.46
N THR A 4 7.80 18.94 5.70
CA THR A 4 7.39 18.07 6.79
C THR A 4 5.96 17.62 6.49
N ARG A 5 5.79 16.33 6.17
CA ARG A 5 4.48 15.70 6.01
C ARG A 5 3.82 15.36 7.35
N ASP A 6 4.14 16.10 8.40
CA ASP A 6 3.65 15.85 9.76
C ASP A 6 2.12 15.83 9.89
N ASN A 7 1.42 16.35 8.87
CA ASN A 7 -0.04 16.43 8.85
C ASN A 7 -0.70 15.59 7.72
N HIS A 8 0.08 14.76 6.99
CA HIS A 8 -0.46 13.91 5.93
C HIS A 8 -0.80 12.53 6.48
N GLU A 9 -1.99 12.00 6.20
CA GLU A 9 -2.44 10.66 6.60
C GLU A 9 -2.30 10.34 8.09
N ILE A 10 -2.52 11.33 8.96
CA ILE A 10 -2.33 11.17 10.41
C ILE A 10 -3.18 10.03 10.95
N ILE A 11 -4.43 9.93 10.52
CA ILE A 11 -5.37 8.94 11.04
C ILE A 11 -5.03 7.57 10.47
N PHE A 12 -4.77 7.47 9.18
CA PHE A 12 -4.29 6.24 8.55
C PHE A 12 -3.04 5.68 9.27
N ARG A 13 -2.05 6.53 9.54
CA ARG A 13 -0.82 6.14 10.26
C ARG A 13 -1.06 5.73 11.71
N LYS A 14 -1.99 6.39 12.40
CA LYS A 14 -2.40 5.99 13.77
C LYS A 14 -3.09 4.64 13.76
N ILE A 15 -3.98 4.37 12.79
CA ILE A 15 -4.64 3.07 12.64
C ILE A 15 -3.60 1.98 12.39
N ASN A 16 -2.68 2.18 11.44
CA ASN A 16 -1.59 1.22 11.18
C ASN A 16 -0.75 0.94 12.43
N THR A 17 -0.36 2.01 13.14
CA THR A 17 0.39 1.88 14.39
C THR A 17 -0.40 1.05 15.43
N TYR A 18 -1.69 1.32 15.57
CA TYR A 18 -2.56 0.53 16.45
C TYR A 18 -2.61 -0.94 16.05
N LEU A 19 -2.82 -1.23 14.75
CA LEU A 19 -2.92 -2.59 14.22
C LEU A 19 -1.62 -3.38 14.41
N ILE A 20 -0.47 -2.76 14.20
CA ILE A 20 0.86 -3.36 14.41
C ILE A 20 1.10 -3.62 15.90
N ASN A 21 0.91 -2.62 16.76
CA ASN A 21 1.18 -2.73 18.19
C ASN A 21 0.28 -3.75 18.89
N ASN A 22 -0.95 -3.94 18.40
CA ASN A 22 -1.87 -4.95 18.92
C ASN A 22 -1.76 -6.30 18.19
N LYS A 23 -0.72 -6.49 17.35
CA LYS A 23 -0.46 -7.73 16.61
C LYS A 23 -1.61 -8.19 15.71
N ILE A 24 -2.42 -7.25 15.22
CA ILE A 24 -3.42 -7.51 14.18
C ILE A 24 -2.72 -7.65 12.83
N ILE A 25 -1.78 -6.73 12.54
CA ILE A 25 -0.82 -6.88 11.44
C ILE A 25 0.37 -7.67 11.99
N GLN A 26 0.60 -8.83 11.40
CA GLN A 26 1.69 -9.75 11.72
C GLN A 26 2.36 -10.19 10.42
N ASN A 27 3.49 -10.91 10.54
CA ASN A 27 4.25 -11.42 9.41
C ASN A 27 4.85 -10.31 8.55
N ASN A 28 5.05 -10.57 7.26
CA ASN A 28 5.66 -9.63 6.36
C ASN A 28 4.64 -8.63 5.79
N ILE A 29 5.12 -7.44 5.49
CA ILE A 29 4.33 -6.35 4.91
C ILE A 29 4.79 -6.11 3.47
N ILE A 30 3.85 -5.88 2.56
CA ILE A 30 4.11 -5.26 1.27
C ILE A 30 3.66 -3.81 1.35
N ASP A 31 4.59 -2.90 1.09
CA ASP A 31 4.36 -1.45 0.97
C ASP A 31 4.61 -1.07 -0.48
N LEU A 32 3.54 -0.85 -1.24
CA LEU A 32 3.56 -0.66 -2.68
C LEU A 32 3.25 0.80 -3.01
N GLY A 33 4.13 1.43 -3.80
CA GLY A 33 4.24 2.87 -3.88
C GLY A 33 4.99 3.42 -2.67
N ALA A 34 6.06 2.73 -2.27
CA ALA A 34 6.77 3.03 -1.01
C ALA A 34 7.41 4.42 -0.98
N TRP A 35 7.49 5.11 -2.12
CA TRP A 35 8.04 6.46 -2.27
C TRP A 35 9.35 6.63 -1.51
N ILE A 36 9.42 7.50 -0.51
CA ILE A 36 10.61 7.72 0.34
C ILE A 36 10.63 6.84 1.59
N GLY A 37 9.74 5.86 1.70
CA GLY A 37 9.63 4.96 2.85
C GLY A 37 8.94 5.58 4.06
N ASP A 38 8.10 6.58 3.85
CA ASP A 38 7.42 7.32 4.90
C ASP A 38 6.40 6.47 5.69
N ASN A 39 5.96 5.34 5.11
CA ASN A 39 5.22 4.28 5.78
C ASN A 39 6.14 3.12 6.20
N SER A 40 6.95 2.58 5.28
CA SER A 40 7.85 1.44 5.52
C SER A 40 8.79 1.64 6.71
N ILE A 41 9.43 2.81 6.82
CA ILE A 41 10.44 3.08 7.85
C ILE A 41 9.83 3.12 9.28
N PRO A 42 8.70 3.81 9.53
CA PRO A 42 8.03 3.74 10.83
C PRO A 42 7.54 2.34 11.18
N TRP A 43 6.99 1.59 10.22
CA TRP A 43 6.50 0.23 10.47
C TRP A 43 7.63 -0.73 10.83
N ALA A 44 8.78 -0.63 10.17
CA ALA A 44 9.94 -1.49 10.40
C ALA A 44 10.44 -1.51 11.86
N LYS A 45 10.18 -0.43 12.59
CA LYS A 45 10.58 -0.30 14.01
C LYS A 45 9.67 -1.11 14.95
N ASN A 46 8.49 -1.50 14.51
CA ASN A 46 7.43 -2.05 15.35
C ASN A 46 6.97 -3.44 14.90
N ILE A 47 7.52 -4.00 13.82
CA ILE A 47 7.19 -5.32 13.31
C ILE A 47 8.44 -6.22 13.30
N GLU A 48 8.25 -7.50 13.66
CA GLU A 48 9.32 -8.50 13.59
C GLU A 48 9.55 -9.03 12.17
N GLY A 49 8.54 -8.92 11.30
CA GLY A 49 8.59 -9.35 9.91
C GLY A 49 9.42 -8.44 9.00
N ILE A 50 9.51 -8.86 7.75
CA ILE A 50 10.16 -8.10 6.67
C ILE A 50 9.13 -7.15 6.04
N ILE A 51 9.55 -5.93 5.73
CA ILE A 51 8.79 -5.01 4.89
C ILE A 51 9.40 -5.03 3.50
N TYR A 52 8.59 -5.39 2.51
CA TYR A 52 8.93 -5.28 1.10
C TYR A 52 8.49 -3.91 0.60
N ALA A 53 9.42 -2.95 0.59
CA ALA A 53 9.21 -1.60 0.06
C ALA A 53 9.38 -1.64 -1.46
N ILE A 54 8.29 -1.48 -2.19
CA ILE A 54 8.25 -1.65 -3.65
C ILE A 54 7.93 -0.31 -4.30
N ASP A 55 8.81 0.16 -5.17
CA ASP A 55 8.65 1.40 -5.91
C ASP A 55 9.38 1.30 -7.26
N PRO A 56 8.84 1.79 -8.38
CA PRO A 56 9.52 1.75 -9.67
C PRO A 56 10.67 2.76 -9.78
N SER A 57 10.69 3.83 -8.98
CA SER A 57 11.70 4.88 -9.04
C SER A 57 13.03 4.42 -8.43
N PRO A 58 14.15 4.48 -9.18
CA PRO A 58 15.47 4.18 -8.62
C PRO A 58 15.88 5.16 -7.52
N ASP A 59 15.49 6.44 -7.61
CA ASP A 59 15.82 7.46 -6.62
C ASP A 59 15.09 7.21 -5.30
N ASN A 60 13.81 6.80 -5.35
CA ASN A 60 13.05 6.41 -4.18
C ASN A 60 13.68 5.20 -3.48
N ILE A 61 14.02 4.17 -4.24
CA ILE A 61 14.67 2.97 -3.73
C ILE A 61 16.04 3.28 -3.12
N SER A 62 16.83 4.14 -3.77
CA SER A 62 18.12 4.59 -3.23
C SER A 62 17.93 5.33 -1.91
N PHE A 63 16.97 6.25 -1.85
CA PHE A 63 16.67 7.03 -0.66
C PHE A 63 16.27 6.14 0.53
N ILE A 64 15.35 5.18 0.32
CA ILE A 64 14.94 4.23 1.36
C ILE A 64 16.16 3.42 1.84
N THR A 65 16.95 2.90 0.89
CA THR A 65 18.12 2.08 1.18
C THR A 65 19.16 2.83 2.03
N ASP A 66 19.44 4.07 1.69
CA ASP A 66 20.41 4.89 2.42
C ASP A 66 19.86 5.31 3.79
N THR A 67 18.59 5.62 3.87
CA THR A 67 17.91 5.92 5.14
C THR A 67 17.95 4.70 6.08
N CYS A 68 17.72 3.50 5.56
CA CYS A 68 17.83 2.25 6.33
C CYS A 68 19.25 2.05 6.88
N LYS A 69 20.28 2.25 6.06
CA LYS A 69 21.69 2.15 6.49
C LYS A 69 22.02 3.11 7.64
N VAL A 70 21.64 4.40 7.46
CA VAL A 70 21.94 5.44 8.46
C VAL A 70 21.22 5.17 9.79
N ASN A 71 20.02 4.58 9.76
CA ASN A 71 19.21 4.31 10.94
C ASN A 71 19.33 2.87 11.47
N ASN A 72 20.24 2.04 10.93
CA ASN A 72 20.42 0.64 11.30
C ASN A 72 19.13 -0.20 11.20
N ILE A 73 18.30 0.04 10.17
CA ILE A 73 17.09 -0.72 9.88
C ILE A 73 17.47 -1.88 8.96
N SER A 74 17.25 -3.11 9.39
CA SER A 74 17.67 -4.32 8.66
C SER A 74 16.52 -5.14 8.10
N ASN A 75 15.26 -4.83 8.46
CA ASN A 75 14.08 -5.59 8.08
C ASN A 75 13.27 -4.94 6.95
N ILE A 76 13.83 -4.01 6.18
CA ILE A 76 13.26 -3.51 4.93
C ILE A 76 14.03 -4.10 3.75
N LYS A 77 13.31 -4.70 2.81
CA LYS A 77 13.82 -5.14 1.51
C LYS A 77 13.23 -4.27 0.42
N CYS A 78 14.08 -3.48 -0.23
CA CYS A 78 13.69 -2.62 -1.33
C CYS A 78 13.61 -3.44 -2.64
N ILE A 79 12.53 -3.25 -3.41
CA ILE A 79 12.29 -3.90 -4.70
C ILE A 79 11.98 -2.81 -5.73
N GLN A 80 12.89 -2.58 -6.66
CA GLN A 80 12.71 -1.61 -7.74
C GLN A 80 11.91 -2.25 -8.89
N LYS A 81 10.59 -2.22 -8.80
CA LYS A 81 9.65 -2.72 -9.82
C LYS A 81 8.34 -1.96 -9.78
N ALA A 82 7.70 -1.83 -10.92
CA ALA A 82 6.28 -1.57 -10.96
C ALA A 82 5.51 -2.87 -10.71
N ILE A 83 4.31 -2.77 -10.12
CA ILE A 83 3.45 -3.94 -9.90
C ILE A 83 2.14 -3.76 -10.67
N SER A 84 1.68 -4.84 -11.30
CA SER A 84 0.43 -4.89 -12.06
C SER A 84 -0.20 -6.30 -11.99
N ASP A 85 -1.18 -6.58 -12.86
CA ASP A 85 -1.84 -7.89 -12.92
C ASP A 85 -0.99 -8.98 -13.58
N LYS A 86 0.07 -8.63 -14.30
CA LYS A 86 0.95 -9.56 -15.03
C LYS A 86 2.32 -8.94 -15.30
N ASN A 87 3.26 -9.79 -15.73
CA ASN A 87 4.56 -9.33 -16.19
C ASN A 87 4.40 -8.67 -17.56
N GLN A 88 4.70 -7.37 -17.65
CA GLN A 88 4.53 -6.58 -18.86
C GLN A 88 5.37 -5.30 -18.78
N GLU A 89 5.36 -4.56 -19.88
CA GLU A 89 5.89 -3.21 -19.91
C GLU A 89 4.76 -2.21 -19.66
N LEU A 90 5.02 -1.26 -18.78
CA LEU A 90 4.16 -0.11 -18.54
C LEU A 90 4.89 1.15 -19.01
N TYR A 91 4.13 2.17 -19.34
CA TYR A 91 4.65 3.42 -19.90
C TYR A 91 4.17 4.60 -19.07
N THR A 92 5.03 5.60 -18.91
CA THR A 92 4.69 6.86 -18.24
C THR A 92 5.26 8.04 -19.04
N ASN A 93 4.62 9.20 -18.94
CA ASN A 93 5.15 10.46 -19.46
C ASN A 93 5.95 11.21 -18.39
N ASP A 94 5.85 10.78 -17.14
CA ASP A 94 6.53 11.40 -16.03
C ASP A 94 7.99 10.99 -15.96
N ASP A 95 8.83 11.86 -15.42
CA ASP A 95 10.22 11.54 -15.14
C ASP A 95 10.25 10.53 -13.99
N ILE A 96 10.65 9.29 -14.29
CA ILE A 96 10.75 8.20 -13.32
C ILE A 96 11.68 8.52 -12.15
N ASN A 97 12.51 9.53 -12.28
CA ASN A 97 13.44 9.99 -11.26
C ASN A 97 12.81 11.05 -10.32
N HIS A 98 11.58 11.52 -10.60
CA HIS A 98 10.89 12.43 -9.71
C HIS A 98 10.16 11.66 -8.60
N CYS A 99 10.23 12.20 -7.39
CA CYS A 99 9.72 11.57 -6.17
C CYS A 99 8.18 11.44 -6.08
N SER A 100 7.44 11.80 -7.10
CA SER A 100 5.98 11.65 -7.14
C SER A 100 5.52 11.28 -8.54
N PHE A 101 5.03 10.07 -8.71
CA PHE A 101 4.22 9.71 -9.86
C PHE A 101 2.80 10.22 -9.63
N VAL A 102 2.46 11.32 -10.25
CA VAL A 102 1.12 11.92 -10.11
C VAL A 102 0.11 11.28 -11.07
N TYR A 103 0.58 10.52 -12.06
CA TYR A 103 -0.27 9.90 -13.09
C TYR A 103 0.26 8.51 -13.40
N GLY A 104 -0.56 7.52 -13.09
CA GLY A 104 -0.25 6.11 -13.15
C GLY A 104 0.47 5.61 -14.38
N LEU A 105 1.00 4.42 -14.27
CA LEU A 105 1.66 3.71 -15.36
C LEU A 105 0.59 3.15 -16.32
N ASP A 106 0.74 3.41 -17.61
CA ASP A 106 -0.17 3.02 -18.68
C ASP A 106 0.33 1.77 -19.42
N SER A 107 -0.57 0.85 -19.74
CA SER A 107 -0.27 -0.33 -20.56
C SER A 107 -0.41 -0.07 -22.06
N ASP A 108 -0.92 1.10 -22.47
CA ASP A 108 -1.27 1.38 -23.89
C ASP A 108 -0.09 1.85 -24.75
N GLY A 109 1.10 1.96 -24.18
CA GLY A 109 2.33 2.25 -24.91
C GLY A 109 2.50 3.71 -25.32
N ASN A 110 1.71 4.62 -24.81
CA ASN A 110 1.72 6.04 -25.20
C ASN A 110 2.73 6.90 -24.41
N GLY A 111 3.34 6.35 -23.36
CA GLY A 111 4.33 7.05 -22.53
C GLY A 111 5.72 7.08 -23.16
N LYS A 112 6.51 8.08 -22.77
CA LYS A 112 7.91 8.25 -23.23
C LYS A 112 8.89 7.34 -22.49
N LEU A 113 8.58 6.98 -21.27
CA LEU A 113 9.41 6.14 -20.41
C LEU A 113 8.76 4.79 -20.20
N LYS A 114 9.57 3.75 -20.27
CA LYS A 114 9.19 2.36 -20.14
C LYS A 114 9.62 1.84 -18.79
N VAL A 115 8.70 1.17 -18.08
CA VAL A 115 8.95 0.53 -16.79
C VAL A 115 8.53 -0.93 -16.86
N GLU A 116 9.40 -1.83 -16.45
CA GLU A 116 9.04 -3.23 -16.30
C GLU A 116 8.13 -3.43 -15.09
N SER A 117 7.01 -4.11 -15.29
CA SER A 117 6.12 -4.52 -14.23
C SER A 117 6.07 -6.03 -14.08
N VAL A 118 5.80 -6.46 -12.85
CA VAL A 118 5.55 -7.86 -12.50
C VAL A 118 4.29 -7.96 -11.65
N SER A 119 3.70 -9.14 -11.52
CA SER A 119 2.63 -9.36 -10.55
C SER A 119 3.20 -9.71 -9.17
N LEU A 120 2.44 -9.47 -8.10
CA LEU A 120 2.83 -9.92 -6.76
C LEU A 120 2.91 -11.46 -6.70
N ASP A 121 2.02 -12.15 -7.39
CA ASP A 121 2.07 -13.62 -7.50
C ASP A 121 3.37 -14.10 -8.16
N HIS A 122 3.93 -13.35 -9.13
CA HIS A 122 5.24 -13.67 -9.71
C HIS A 122 6.37 -13.51 -8.69
N LEU A 123 6.36 -12.44 -7.89
CA LEU A 123 7.35 -12.24 -6.83
C LEU A 123 7.26 -13.35 -5.77
N TYR A 124 6.06 -13.83 -5.49
CA TYR A 124 5.83 -14.97 -4.60
C TYR A 124 6.32 -16.29 -5.21
N ASP A 125 5.97 -16.60 -6.46
CA ASP A 125 6.38 -17.82 -7.15
C ASP A 125 7.92 -17.92 -7.30
N THR A 126 8.60 -16.78 -7.36
CA THR A 126 10.07 -16.69 -7.43
C THR A 126 10.76 -16.59 -6.07
N ASN A 127 10.01 -16.74 -4.97
CA ASN A 127 10.49 -16.67 -3.58
C ASN A 127 11.16 -15.34 -3.20
N ILE A 128 10.82 -14.25 -3.88
CA ILE A 128 11.29 -12.90 -3.53
C ILE A 128 10.52 -12.37 -2.33
N ILE A 129 9.21 -12.63 -2.26
CA ILE A 129 8.32 -12.28 -1.16
C ILE A 129 7.63 -13.53 -0.62
N ASP A 130 7.33 -13.54 0.68
CA ASP A 130 6.66 -14.66 1.34
C ASP A 130 5.97 -14.22 2.64
N ASN A 131 5.05 -15.05 3.15
CA ASN A 131 4.41 -14.93 4.47
C ASN A 131 3.75 -13.56 4.70
N ILE A 132 2.90 -13.13 3.77
CA ILE A 132 2.32 -11.78 3.74
C ILE A 132 1.14 -11.68 4.70
N GLY A 133 1.24 -10.77 5.69
CA GLY A 133 0.15 -10.45 6.62
C GLY A 133 -0.55 -9.12 6.32
N TYR A 134 0.12 -8.22 5.60
CA TYR A 134 -0.43 -6.92 5.24
C TYR A 134 0.05 -6.45 3.87
N ILE A 135 -0.86 -5.86 3.10
CA ILE A 135 -0.56 -5.20 1.82
C ILE A 135 -1.09 -3.77 1.89
N HIS A 136 -0.20 -2.81 1.70
CA HIS A 136 -0.53 -1.41 1.48
C HIS A 136 -0.35 -1.05 0.01
N LEU A 137 -1.33 -0.38 -0.58
CA LEU A 137 -1.35 0.01 -1.99
C LEU A 137 -1.57 1.52 -2.10
N ASP A 138 -0.58 2.20 -2.64
CA ASP A 138 -0.65 3.59 -3.08
C ASP A 138 0.03 3.66 -4.47
N ALA A 139 -0.71 3.20 -5.49
CA ALA A 139 -0.16 2.93 -6.82
C ALA A 139 -0.83 3.74 -7.93
N GLU A 140 -1.44 4.87 -7.57
CA GLU A 140 -1.95 5.90 -8.49
C GLU A 140 -2.85 5.31 -9.59
N GLY A 141 -3.85 4.48 -9.18
CA GLY A 141 -4.87 3.91 -10.08
C GLY A 141 -4.60 2.49 -10.58
N LEU A 142 -3.51 1.84 -10.15
CA LEU A 142 -3.21 0.44 -10.49
C LEU A 142 -3.74 -0.57 -9.46
N GLU A 143 -4.34 -0.15 -8.36
CA GLU A 143 -4.69 -0.99 -7.20
C GLU A 143 -5.54 -2.20 -7.60
N TYR A 144 -6.54 -2.01 -8.47
CA TYR A 144 -7.35 -3.13 -8.96
C TYR A 144 -6.53 -4.15 -9.77
N LYS A 145 -5.64 -3.67 -10.67
CA LYS A 145 -4.76 -4.57 -11.44
C LYS A 145 -3.81 -5.33 -10.51
N ILE A 146 -3.27 -4.64 -9.50
CA ILE A 146 -2.37 -5.25 -8.51
C ILE A 146 -3.09 -6.36 -7.74
N ILE A 147 -4.30 -6.10 -7.24
CA ILE A 147 -5.10 -7.11 -6.52
C ILE A 147 -5.42 -8.31 -7.43
N LYS A 148 -5.70 -8.10 -8.72
CA LYS A 148 -5.85 -9.21 -9.68
C LYS A 148 -4.58 -10.05 -9.83
N GLY A 149 -3.41 -9.41 -9.81
CA GLY A 149 -2.10 -10.06 -9.88
C GLY A 149 -1.60 -10.64 -8.54
N SER A 150 -2.45 -10.62 -7.51
CA SER A 150 -2.14 -11.07 -6.14
C SER A 150 -3.01 -12.25 -5.69
N ARG A 151 -3.66 -12.93 -6.62
CA ARG A 151 -4.66 -13.97 -6.29
C ARG A 151 -4.11 -15.08 -5.39
N LYS A 152 -2.92 -15.59 -5.69
CA LYS A 152 -2.29 -16.68 -4.90
C LYS A 152 -1.94 -16.20 -3.49
N ILE A 153 -1.42 -14.98 -3.36
CA ILE A 153 -1.10 -14.36 -2.08
C ILE A 153 -2.36 -14.19 -1.24
N ILE A 154 -3.42 -13.64 -1.83
CA ILE A 154 -4.70 -13.43 -1.16
C ILE A 154 -5.31 -14.76 -0.73
N GLU A 155 -5.35 -15.75 -1.60
CA GLU A 155 -5.92 -17.08 -1.29
C GLU A 155 -5.10 -17.83 -0.24
N LYS A 156 -3.77 -17.67 -0.21
CA LYS A 156 -2.90 -18.39 0.70
C LYS A 156 -2.79 -17.74 2.07
N PHE A 157 -2.59 -16.43 2.11
CA PHE A 157 -2.24 -15.72 3.35
C PHE A 157 -3.40 -14.90 3.92
N ASN A 158 -4.42 -14.60 3.10
CA ASN A 158 -5.57 -13.78 3.49
C ASN A 158 -5.15 -12.49 4.22
N PRO A 159 -4.25 -11.68 3.64
CA PRO A 159 -3.66 -10.53 4.31
C PRO A 159 -4.70 -9.44 4.57
N LEU A 160 -4.51 -8.62 5.60
CA LEU A 160 -5.17 -7.32 5.68
C LEU A 160 -4.68 -6.46 4.52
N ILE A 161 -5.56 -5.64 3.94
CA ILE A 161 -5.22 -4.79 2.80
C ILE A 161 -5.64 -3.36 3.10
N SER A 162 -4.77 -2.38 2.82
CA SER A 162 -5.16 -0.98 2.72
C SER A 162 -4.84 -0.44 1.33
N PHE A 163 -5.62 0.54 0.88
CA PHE A 163 -5.43 1.14 -0.42
C PHE A 163 -5.95 2.58 -0.46
N GLU A 164 -5.24 3.42 -1.21
CA GLU A 164 -5.68 4.77 -1.54
C GLU A 164 -6.54 4.76 -2.81
N GLN A 165 -7.56 5.63 -2.87
CA GLN A 165 -8.38 5.84 -4.06
C GLN A 165 -8.81 7.29 -4.20
N HIS A 166 -8.85 7.75 -5.44
CA HIS A 166 -9.44 9.02 -5.83
C HIS A 166 -10.89 8.81 -6.25
N LEU A 167 -11.84 9.16 -5.39
CA LEU A 167 -13.27 8.80 -5.54
C LEU A 167 -13.92 9.30 -6.84
N ASN A 168 -13.41 10.40 -7.42
CA ASN A 168 -13.97 10.99 -8.63
C ASN A 168 -13.31 10.48 -9.93
N ILE A 169 -12.17 9.81 -9.84
CA ILE A 169 -11.39 9.36 -11.00
C ILE A 169 -11.33 7.85 -11.07
N ASP A 170 -11.03 7.20 -9.96
CA ASP A 170 -10.80 5.77 -9.92
C ASP A 170 -12.12 5.00 -9.98
N ASN A 171 -12.11 3.87 -10.65
CA ASN A 171 -13.24 2.95 -10.61
C ASN A 171 -13.16 2.09 -9.34
N TYR A 172 -13.09 2.75 -8.18
CA TYR A 172 -12.89 2.12 -6.88
C TYR A 172 -13.97 1.07 -6.54
N ASN A 173 -15.19 1.22 -7.07
CA ASN A 173 -16.25 0.24 -6.87
C ASN A 173 -15.89 -1.14 -7.43
N VAL A 174 -15.10 -1.22 -8.51
CA VAL A 174 -14.65 -2.51 -9.07
C VAL A 174 -13.70 -3.20 -8.11
N LEU A 175 -12.76 -2.46 -7.53
CA LEU A 175 -11.84 -2.99 -6.52
C LEU A 175 -12.59 -3.45 -5.26
N ILE A 176 -13.49 -2.60 -4.73
CA ILE A 176 -14.30 -2.91 -3.55
C ILE A 176 -15.14 -4.17 -3.77
N ASN A 177 -15.87 -4.26 -4.88
CA ASN A 177 -16.70 -5.42 -5.18
C ASN A 177 -15.86 -6.70 -5.30
N HIS A 178 -14.70 -6.61 -5.96
CA HIS A 178 -13.79 -7.74 -6.07
C HIS A 178 -13.28 -8.23 -4.70
N LEU A 179 -12.93 -7.32 -3.79
CA LEU A 179 -12.51 -7.67 -2.43
C LEU A 179 -13.68 -8.23 -1.59
N LYS A 180 -14.89 -7.70 -1.76
CA LYS A 180 -16.10 -8.25 -1.12
C LYS A 180 -16.39 -9.69 -1.57
N GLU A 181 -16.23 -10.00 -2.86
CA GLU A 181 -16.32 -11.38 -3.39
C GLU A 181 -15.30 -12.31 -2.74
N LYS A 182 -14.13 -11.79 -2.36
CA LYS A 182 -13.09 -12.49 -1.58
C LYS A 182 -13.34 -12.49 -0.06
N LYS A 183 -14.54 -12.08 0.39
CA LYS A 183 -14.98 -12.04 1.80
C LYS A 183 -14.21 -11.05 2.69
N TYR A 184 -13.81 -9.92 2.12
CA TYR A 184 -13.30 -8.81 2.90
C TYR A 184 -14.43 -7.88 3.33
N THR A 185 -14.35 -7.38 4.57
CA THR A 185 -15.17 -6.26 5.05
C THR A 185 -14.37 -4.98 4.87
N ILE A 186 -14.95 -3.99 4.21
CA ILE A 186 -14.21 -2.80 3.76
C ILE A 186 -14.71 -1.57 4.49
N PHE A 187 -13.77 -0.78 4.97
CA PHE A 187 -14.00 0.50 5.63
C PHE A 187 -13.23 1.60 4.91
N MET A 188 -13.89 2.70 4.68
CA MET A 188 -13.26 3.96 4.29
C MET A 188 -12.84 4.73 5.53
N ILE A 189 -11.68 5.37 5.50
CA ILE A 189 -11.26 6.29 6.56
C ILE A 189 -11.84 7.68 6.25
N ASP A 190 -12.57 8.25 7.21
CA ASP A 190 -13.07 9.62 7.15
C ASP A 190 -11.95 10.61 7.50
N GLU A 191 -11.00 10.74 6.61
CA GLU A 191 -9.87 11.65 6.72
C GLU A 191 -9.73 12.46 5.42
N ILE A 192 -9.63 13.78 5.56
CA ILE A 192 -9.20 14.67 4.46
C ILE A 192 -7.69 14.85 4.60
N MET A 193 -6.95 14.54 3.54
CA MET A 193 -5.49 14.56 3.54
C MET A 193 -4.97 15.90 3.01
N PRO A 194 -4.37 16.76 3.88
CA PRO A 194 -3.82 18.03 3.44
C PRO A 194 -2.72 17.85 2.41
N GLY A 195 -2.84 18.54 1.28
CA GLY A 195 -1.86 18.46 0.18
C GLY A 195 -2.11 17.33 -0.81
N CYS A 196 -3.12 16.50 -0.58
CA CYS A 196 -3.69 15.60 -1.56
C CYS A 196 -4.95 16.22 -2.19
N ARG A 197 -5.58 15.52 -3.12
CA ARG A 197 -6.86 15.92 -3.72
C ARG A 197 -7.98 15.74 -2.70
N ASP A 198 -9.00 16.58 -2.77
CA ASP A 198 -10.15 16.53 -1.84
C ASP A 198 -10.94 15.21 -1.91
N ASP A 199 -10.83 14.48 -3.01
CA ASP A 199 -11.47 13.19 -3.25
C ASP A 199 -10.59 11.98 -2.91
N CYS A 200 -9.39 12.17 -2.42
CA CYS A 200 -8.46 11.12 -2.01
C CYS A 200 -8.90 10.52 -0.68
N ARG A 201 -9.01 9.19 -0.60
CA ARG A 201 -9.38 8.44 0.62
C ARG A 201 -8.60 7.16 0.74
N ASN A 202 -8.24 6.85 1.97
CA ASN A 202 -7.69 5.56 2.34
C ASN A 202 -8.81 4.59 2.76
N PHE A 203 -8.65 3.34 2.39
CA PHE A 203 -9.54 2.24 2.74
C PHE A 203 -8.77 1.15 3.48
N PHE A 204 -9.47 0.43 4.35
CA PHE A 204 -9.03 -0.85 4.90
C PHE A 204 -9.98 -1.96 4.51
N ALA A 205 -9.44 -3.06 4.02
CA ALA A 205 -10.15 -4.30 3.76
C ALA A 205 -9.66 -5.36 4.76
N PHE A 206 -10.54 -5.71 5.68
CA PHE A 206 -10.28 -6.72 6.72
C PHE A 206 -10.78 -8.08 6.23
N PRO A 207 -9.94 -9.11 6.19
CA PRO A 207 -10.40 -10.45 5.87
C PRO A 207 -11.29 -11.00 6.98
N CYS A 208 -12.21 -11.90 6.66
CA CYS A 208 -13.24 -12.39 7.59
C CYS A 208 -12.70 -13.08 8.86
N ASN A 209 -11.47 -13.58 8.84
CA ASN A 209 -10.81 -14.17 10.02
C ASN A 209 -10.17 -13.12 10.96
N VAL A 210 -10.02 -11.89 10.51
CA VAL A 210 -9.48 -10.76 11.29
C VAL A 210 -10.59 -9.80 11.70
N TYR A 211 -11.56 -9.58 10.82
CA TYR A 211 -12.67 -8.67 11.09
C TYR A 211 -13.53 -9.14 12.26
N ASN A 212 -13.80 -8.23 13.17
CA ASN A 212 -14.90 -8.29 14.15
C ASN A 212 -15.29 -6.86 14.56
N GLU A 213 -16.53 -6.67 14.99
CA GLU A 213 -17.07 -5.35 15.35
C GLU A 213 -16.25 -4.69 16.48
N THR A 214 -15.86 -5.49 17.49
CA THR A 214 -15.04 -5.00 18.62
C THR A 214 -13.71 -4.42 18.16
N LEU A 215 -13.08 -4.98 17.12
CA LEU A 215 -11.84 -4.43 16.57
C LEU A 215 -12.07 -3.01 16.03
N ILE A 216 -13.16 -2.81 15.29
CA ILE A 216 -13.48 -1.49 14.71
C ILE A 216 -13.84 -0.48 15.82
N GLU A 217 -14.60 -0.90 16.84
CA GLU A 217 -14.89 -0.08 18.01
C GLU A 217 -13.61 0.34 18.75
N ASN A 218 -12.68 -0.59 18.93
CA ASN A 218 -11.40 -0.32 19.57
C ASN A 218 -10.53 0.65 18.75
N ILE A 219 -10.50 0.51 17.42
CA ILE A 219 -9.82 1.47 16.53
C ILE A 219 -10.44 2.86 16.69
N ASN A 220 -11.75 2.98 16.58
CA ASN A 220 -12.45 4.26 16.71
C ASN A 220 -12.20 4.88 18.11
N THR A 221 -12.21 4.09 19.16
CA THR A 221 -11.91 4.53 20.52
C THR A 221 -10.48 5.03 20.64
N HIS A 222 -9.51 4.30 20.08
CA HIS A 222 -8.10 4.71 20.06
C HIS A 222 -7.88 6.04 19.33
N ILE A 223 -8.60 6.25 18.23
CA ILE A 223 -8.54 7.50 17.46
C ILE A 223 -9.29 8.64 18.17
N GLY A 224 -10.26 8.33 19.05
CA GLY A 224 -11.07 9.28 19.79
C GLY A 224 -12.34 9.76 19.05
N ARG A 225 -12.69 9.16 17.93
CA ARG A 225 -13.91 9.42 17.17
C ARG A 225 -14.24 8.27 16.23
N THR A 226 -15.48 8.18 15.78
CA THR A 226 -15.86 7.26 14.69
C THR A 226 -15.19 7.73 13.40
N ILE A 227 -14.35 6.90 12.82
CA ILE A 227 -13.55 7.22 11.65
C ILE A 227 -13.62 6.15 10.56
N MET A 228 -13.93 4.91 10.96
CA MET A 228 -14.08 3.80 10.04
C MET A 228 -15.53 3.72 9.59
N ILE A 229 -15.77 4.08 8.33
CA ILE A 229 -17.10 4.05 7.69
C ILE A 229 -17.20 2.77 6.88
N LEU A 230 -18.16 1.91 7.23
CA LEU A 230 -18.43 0.66 6.49
C LEU A 230 -18.86 0.99 5.06
N TYR A 231 -18.23 0.31 4.09
CA TYR A 231 -18.44 0.55 2.67
C TYR A 231 -19.12 -0.62 1.96
#